data_ccb1212d5db9d5ae7cf4677388156433
#
_entry.id   ccb1212d5db9d5ae7cf4677388156433
#
_cell.length_a   1.000
_cell.length_b   1.000
_cell.length_c   1.000
_cell.angle_alpha   90.00
_cell.angle_beta   90.00
_cell.angle_gamma   90.00
#
_symmetry.space_group_name_H-M   'P 1'
#
loop_
_entity.id
_entity.type
_entity.pdbx_description
1 polymer ?
#
loop_
_entity_poly.entity_id
_entity_poly.type
_entity_poly.pdbx_seq_one_letter_code
_entity_poly.pdbx_strand_id
1 'polypeptide(L)'
;CRYSHRLGAPLADVLDAIGGAIDDAQAVAEARRVASAGPLMSARVLSALPLVGIVAAYSLGASPWAFYTGGGAGSLCAAVGAAAWGAGIASCHRILSACARVREEVDSALACDLAASGLASGAAIPRVLGCLASACETETLAWTAASLRLGVSWAEAWEEAPGWAHPLRDALEAAWTCGAAPELMLARCAAWERRMRLADAKTKAEELGVRLVAPLGLFFLPAFLALGIGPLLAYLMAGIDM
;
A
#
# COMPACT_ATOMS: atom_id res chain seq x y z
N CYS A 1 -12.71 15.59 -19.26
CA CYS A 1 -13.37 16.47 -20.26
C CYS A 1 -13.01 17.95 -20.13
N ARG A 2 -12.94 18.56 -18.92
CA ARG A 2 -12.54 20.00 -18.77
C ARG A 2 -11.10 20.27 -19.23
N TYR A 3 -10.18 19.34 -19.01
CA TYR A 3 -8.78 19.44 -19.44
C TYR A 3 -8.65 19.52 -20.97
N SER A 4 -9.21 18.54 -21.69
CA SER A 4 -9.22 18.52 -23.16
C SER A 4 -9.85 19.80 -23.76
N HIS A 5 -11.00 20.24 -23.23
CA HIS A 5 -11.67 21.44 -23.71
C HIS A 5 -10.85 22.73 -23.52
N ARG A 6 -10.11 22.87 -22.43
CA ARG A 6 -9.29 24.06 -22.14
C ARG A 6 -7.99 24.12 -22.94
N LEU A 7 -7.41 22.98 -23.30
CA LEU A 7 -6.14 22.90 -24.03
C LEU A 7 -6.31 22.69 -25.52
N GLY A 8 -7.50 22.27 -25.99
CA GLY A 8 -7.69 21.80 -27.35
C GLY A 8 -7.05 20.46 -27.66
N ALA A 9 -6.63 19.74 -26.61
CA ALA A 9 -6.05 18.41 -26.76
C ALA A 9 -7.09 17.40 -27.25
N PRO A 10 -6.71 16.45 -28.15
CA PRO A 10 -7.61 15.40 -28.61
C PRO A 10 -8.20 14.63 -27.42
N LEU A 11 -9.52 14.50 -27.39
CA LEU A 11 -10.19 13.81 -26.28
C LEU A 11 -9.77 12.33 -26.21
N ALA A 12 -9.45 11.72 -27.33
CA ALA A 12 -8.96 10.36 -27.42
C ALA A 12 -7.68 10.18 -26.61
N ASP A 13 -6.68 11.03 -26.80
CA ASP A 13 -5.39 10.93 -26.10
C ASP A 13 -5.56 11.10 -24.58
N VAL A 14 -6.46 12.00 -24.16
CA VAL A 14 -6.76 12.19 -22.73
C VAL A 14 -7.48 10.97 -22.15
N LEU A 15 -8.38 10.35 -22.90
CA LEU A 15 -9.07 9.13 -22.45
C LEU A 15 -8.12 7.93 -22.42
N ASP A 16 -7.22 7.80 -23.38
CA ASP A 16 -6.19 6.76 -23.41
C ASP A 16 -5.23 6.92 -22.22
N ALA A 17 -4.80 8.13 -21.88
CA ALA A 17 -3.98 8.40 -20.71
C ALA A 17 -4.70 7.99 -19.39
N ILE A 18 -5.99 8.31 -19.27
CA ILE A 18 -6.79 7.92 -18.10
C ILE A 18 -7.02 6.40 -18.08
N GLY A 19 -7.31 5.78 -19.22
CA GLY A 19 -7.43 4.33 -19.34
C GLY A 19 -6.17 3.62 -18.90
N GLY A 20 -5.01 4.05 -19.41
CA GLY A 20 -3.71 3.54 -19.00
C GLY A 20 -3.44 3.69 -17.50
N ALA A 21 -3.80 4.83 -16.89
CA ALA A 21 -3.64 5.02 -15.46
C ALA A 21 -4.53 4.06 -14.62
N ILE A 22 -5.73 3.73 -15.11
CA ILE A 22 -6.61 2.74 -14.47
C ILE A 22 -6.00 1.34 -14.55
N ASP A 23 -5.49 0.96 -15.73
CA ASP A 23 -4.83 -0.33 -15.94
C ASP A 23 -3.58 -0.46 -15.07
N ASP A 24 -2.78 0.59 -14.96
CA ASP A 24 -1.61 0.64 -14.07
C ASP A 24 -2.00 0.49 -12.59
N ALA A 25 -3.06 1.16 -12.16
CA ALA A 25 -3.56 1.02 -10.79
C ALA A 25 -4.03 -0.41 -10.50
N GLN A 26 -4.68 -1.07 -11.47
CA GLN A 26 -5.07 -2.47 -11.37
C GLN A 26 -3.85 -3.41 -11.31
N ALA A 27 -2.84 -3.17 -12.14
CA ALA A 27 -1.59 -3.94 -12.13
C ALA A 27 -0.86 -3.83 -10.79
N VAL A 28 -0.80 -2.64 -10.19
CA VAL A 28 -0.23 -2.40 -8.85
C VAL A 28 -1.04 -3.13 -7.78
N ALA A 29 -2.37 -3.06 -7.83
CA ALA A 29 -3.25 -3.74 -6.88
C ALA A 29 -3.10 -5.27 -6.97
N GLU A 30 -3.04 -5.81 -8.18
CA GLU A 30 -2.81 -7.24 -8.43
C GLU A 30 -1.44 -7.70 -7.93
N ALA A 31 -0.37 -6.94 -8.21
CA ALA A 31 0.97 -7.24 -7.72
C ALA A 31 1.03 -7.29 -6.20
N ARG A 32 0.37 -6.34 -5.51
CA ARG A 32 0.23 -6.35 -4.04
C ARG A 32 -0.53 -7.57 -3.55
N ARG A 33 -1.64 -7.93 -4.20
CA ARG A 33 -2.46 -9.08 -3.85
C ARG A 33 -1.68 -10.38 -3.96
N VAL A 34 -0.97 -10.57 -5.05
CA VAL A 34 -0.16 -11.78 -5.31
C VAL A 34 0.99 -11.88 -4.30
N ALA A 35 1.77 -10.81 -4.11
CA ALA A 35 2.91 -10.81 -3.21
C ALA A 35 2.50 -10.98 -1.73
N SER A 36 1.34 -10.49 -1.32
CA SER A 36 0.85 -10.64 0.06
C SER A 36 0.09 -11.96 0.33
N ALA A 37 -0.27 -12.73 -0.70
CA ALA A 37 -1.09 -13.92 -0.54
C ALA A 37 -0.44 -15.00 0.35
N GLY A 38 0.85 -15.29 0.15
CA GLY A 38 1.60 -16.26 0.95
C GLY A 38 1.65 -15.89 2.44
N PRO A 39 2.16 -14.70 2.81
CA PRO A 39 2.20 -14.26 4.20
C PRO A 39 0.84 -14.22 4.89
N LEU A 40 -0.21 -13.81 4.18
CA LEU A 40 -1.57 -13.76 4.72
C LEU A 40 -2.14 -15.16 4.97
N MET A 41 -1.86 -16.13 4.10
CA MET A 41 -2.27 -17.53 4.32
C MET A 41 -1.56 -18.12 5.53
N SER A 42 -0.24 -17.92 5.65
CA SER A 42 0.52 -18.38 6.84
C SER A 42 -0.02 -17.75 8.12
N ALA A 43 -0.33 -16.45 8.11
CA ALA A 43 -0.93 -15.76 9.26
C ALA A 43 -2.29 -16.35 9.65
N ARG A 44 -3.15 -16.68 8.68
CA ARG A 44 -4.46 -17.31 8.93
C ARG A 44 -4.31 -18.70 9.52
N VAL A 45 -3.44 -19.52 8.97
CA VAL A 45 -3.19 -20.88 9.48
C VAL A 45 -2.67 -20.83 10.91
N LEU A 46 -1.66 -20.01 11.19
CA LEU A 46 -1.12 -19.88 12.54
C LEU A 46 -2.14 -19.28 13.53
N SER A 47 -2.98 -18.35 13.10
CA SER A 47 -4.03 -17.80 13.97
C SER A 47 -5.13 -18.81 14.31
N ALA A 48 -5.34 -19.81 13.47
CA ALA A 48 -6.28 -20.90 13.72
C ALA A 48 -5.68 -22.01 14.61
N LEU A 49 -4.35 -22.06 14.75
CA LEU A 49 -3.65 -23.14 15.48
C LEU A 49 -4.10 -23.33 16.93
N PRO A 50 -4.35 -22.29 17.76
CA PRO A 50 -4.89 -22.46 19.10
C PRO A 50 -6.25 -23.16 19.13
N LEU A 51 -7.13 -22.86 18.17
CA LEU A 51 -8.44 -23.49 18.05
C LEU A 51 -8.30 -24.96 17.67
N VAL A 52 -7.41 -25.27 16.72
CA VAL A 52 -7.10 -26.66 16.35
C VAL A 52 -6.56 -27.44 17.54
N GLY A 53 -5.71 -26.82 18.37
CA GLY A 53 -5.19 -27.42 19.60
C GLY A 53 -6.30 -27.75 20.62
N ILE A 54 -7.24 -26.86 20.82
CA ILE A 54 -8.42 -27.10 21.69
C ILE A 54 -9.26 -28.27 21.18
N VAL A 55 -9.53 -28.29 19.87
CA VAL A 55 -10.30 -29.38 19.25
C VAL A 55 -9.57 -30.73 19.36
N ALA A 56 -8.27 -30.73 19.13
CA ALA A 56 -7.45 -31.93 19.27
C ALA A 56 -7.43 -32.44 20.72
N ALA A 57 -7.28 -31.59 21.73
CA ALA A 57 -7.35 -31.96 23.14
C ALA A 57 -8.73 -32.56 23.46
N TYR A 58 -9.81 -32.01 22.95
CA TYR A 58 -11.16 -32.54 23.15
C TYR A 58 -11.35 -33.93 22.53
N SER A 59 -10.82 -34.14 21.31
CA SER A 59 -10.89 -35.45 20.62
C SER A 59 -10.09 -36.56 21.28
N LEU A 60 -9.07 -36.21 22.05
CA LEU A 60 -8.25 -37.14 22.84
C LEU A 60 -8.84 -37.46 24.24
N GLY A 61 -10.05 -36.94 24.51
CA GLY A 61 -10.74 -37.20 25.79
C GLY A 61 -10.37 -36.24 26.92
N ALA A 62 -9.48 -35.29 26.68
CA ALA A 62 -9.24 -34.21 27.63
C ALA A 62 -10.49 -33.32 27.66
N SER A 63 -10.80 -32.75 28.81
CA SER A 63 -11.85 -31.74 28.96
C SER A 63 -11.25 -30.33 29.14
N PRO A 64 -10.89 -29.64 28.04
CA PRO A 64 -10.26 -28.32 28.11
C PRO A 64 -11.08 -27.33 28.94
N TRP A 65 -12.42 -27.45 28.86
CA TRP A 65 -13.33 -26.57 29.57
C TRP A 65 -13.20 -26.74 31.10
N ALA A 66 -13.14 -27.98 31.59
CA ALA A 66 -12.93 -28.28 33.02
C ALA A 66 -11.57 -27.78 33.51
N PHE A 67 -10.53 -27.89 32.68
CA PHE A 67 -9.19 -27.37 32.99
C PHE A 67 -9.19 -25.84 33.13
N TYR A 68 -9.83 -25.11 32.19
CA TYR A 68 -9.88 -23.65 32.22
C TYR A 68 -10.76 -23.09 33.33
N THR A 69 -11.84 -23.79 33.73
CA THR A 69 -12.78 -23.35 34.76
C THR A 69 -12.44 -23.90 36.16
N GLY A 70 -11.55 -24.86 36.27
CA GLY A 70 -11.15 -25.52 37.55
C GLY A 70 -10.36 -24.62 38.52
N GLY A 71 -10.02 -23.40 38.13
CA GLY A 71 -9.27 -22.45 38.94
C GLY A 71 -7.75 -22.69 38.92
N GLY A 72 -7.01 -21.81 39.57
CA GLY A 72 -5.54 -21.94 39.69
C GLY A 72 -4.77 -21.80 38.37
N ALA A 73 -3.86 -22.76 38.10
CA ALA A 73 -3.00 -22.70 36.92
C ALA A 73 -3.76 -22.77 35.58
N GLY A 74 -4.90 -23.49 35.53
CA GLY A 74 -5.69 -23.63 34.31
C GLY A 74 -6.34 -22.34 33.88
N SER A 75 -6.93 -21.58 34.78
CA SER A 75 -7.55 -20.29 34.48
C SER A 75 -6.52 -19.22 34.12
N LEU A 76 -5.32 -19.27 34.72
CA LEU A 76 -4.20 -18.41 34.35
C LEU A 76 -3.71 -18.72 32.92
N CYS A 77 -3.54 -19.98 32.57
CA CYS A 77 -3.20 -20.41 31.21
C CYS A 77 -4.25 -19.94 30.19
N ALA A 78 -5.53 -20.07 30.51
CA ALA A 78 -6.61 -19.58 29.65
C ALA A 78 -6.56 -18.08 29.43
N ALA A 79 -6.38 -17.29 30.52
CA ALA A 79 -6.33 -15.83 30.46
C ALA A 79 -5.10 -15.34 29.67
N VAL A 80 -3.91 -15.89 29.94
CA VAL A 80 -2.67 -15.52 29.23
C VAL A 80 -2.75 -15.94 27.78
N GLY A 81 -3.22 -17.14 27.48
CA GLY A 81 -3.37 -17.63 26.11
C GLY A 81 -4.37 -16.82 25.29
N ALA A 82 -5.52 -16.48 25.86
CA ALA A 82 -6.52 -15.64 25.20
C ALA A 82 -6.03 -14.21 25.00
N ALA A 83 -5.33 -13.63 25.99
CA ALA A 83 -4.73 -12.31 25.86
C ALA A 83 -3.64 -12.28 24.78
N ALA A 84 -2.75 -13.27 24.75
CA ALA A 84 -1.73 -13.39 23.71
C ALA A 84 -2.36 -13.57 22.33
N TRP A 85 -3.37 -14.40 22.18
CA TRP A 85 -4.09 -14.60 20.92
C TRP A 85 -4.75 -13.32 20.42
N GLY A 86 -5.48 -12.61 21.31
CA GLY A 86 -6.09 -11.32 20.99
C GLY A 86 -5.08 -10.24 20.61
N ALA A 87 -3.94 -10.16 21.33
CA ALA A 87 -2.85 -9.25 21.03
C ALA A 87 -2.22 -9.57 19.65
N GLY A 88 -2.07 -10.86 19.32
CA GLY A 88 -1.58 -11.32 18.02
C GLY A 88 -2.48 -10.86 16.88
N ILE A 89 -3.80 -11.07 17.00
CA ILE A 89 -4.79 -10.63 16.00
C ILE A 89 -4.78 -9.10 15.87
N ALA A 90 -4.77 -8.36 16.98
CA ALA A 90 -4.75 -6.91 16.97
C ALA A 90 -3.48 -6.36 16.31
N SER A 91 -2.32 -6.97 16.57
CA SER A 91 -1.04 -6.60 15.96
C SER A 91 -1.04 -6.84 14.44
N CYS A 92 -1.50 -8.01 14.01
CA CYS A 92 -1.65 -8.31 12.57
C CYS A 92 -2.62 -7.31 11.90
N HIS A 93 -3.74 -7.01 12.52
CA HIS A 93 -4.72 -6.04 11.99
C HIS A 93 -4.12 -4.63 11.86
N ARG A 94 -3.33 -4.18 12.85
CA ARG A 94 -2.64 -2.86 12.81
C ARG A 94 -1.63 -2.81 11.68
N ILE A 95 -0.82 -3.86 11.49
CA ILE A 95 0.16 -3.94 10.41
C ILE A 95 -0.54 -3.89 9.05
N LEU A 96 -1.60 -4.68 8.86
CA LEU A 96 -2.38 -4.73 7.62
C LEU A 96 -3.05 -3.38 7.32
N SER A 97 -3.66 -2.74 8.32
CA SER A 97 -4.32 -1.44 8.13
C SER A 97 -3.34 -0.31 7.86
N ALA A 98 -2.12 -0.36 8.41
CA ALA A 98 -1.07 0.59 8.11
C ALA A 98 -0.59 0.48 6.66
N CYS A 99 -0.48 -0.74 6.14
CA CYS A 99 -0.11 -0.99 4.74
C CYS A 99 -1.25 -0.68 3.75
N ALA A 100 -2.50 -0.73 4.19
CA ALA A 100 -3.66 -0.43 3.35
C ALA A 100 -3.90 1.07 3.16
N ARG A 101 -3.34 1.94 4.02
CA ARG A 101 -3.40 3.39 3.87
C ARG A 101 -2.50 3.84 2.72
N VAL A 102 -2.99 3.68 1.50
CA VAL A 102 -2.40 4.33 0.33
C VAL A 102 -2.77 5.80 0.42
N ARG A 103 -1.75 6.65 0.47
CA ARG A 103 -1.96 8.09 0.30
C ARG A 103 -2.47 8.30 -1.13
N GLU A 104 -3.61 8.93 -1.29
CA GLU A 104 -4.10 9.41 -2.59
C GLU A 104 -3.21 10.59 -3.03
N GLU A 105 -2.02 10.27 -3.50
CA GLU A 105 -1.18 11.25 -4.19
C GLU A 105 -1.56 11.24 -5.67
N VAL A 106 -1.56 12.42 -6.27
CA VAL A 106 -1.77 12.57 -7.72
C VAL A 106 -0.77 11.69 -8.47
N ASP A 107 -1.25 10.98 -9.48
CA ASP A 107 -0.43 10.12 -10.31
C ASP A 107 0.56 10.91 -11.16
N SER A 108 1.86 10.84 -10.82
CA SER A 108 2.93 11.50 -11.57
C SER A 108 3.00 11.02 -13.02
N ALA A 109 2.77 9.72 -13.27
CA ALA A 109 2.77 9.16 -14.61
C ALA A 109 1.61 9.71 -15.44
N LEU A 110 0.40 9.72 -14.87
CA LEU A 110 -0.77 10.33 -15.51
C LEU A 110 -0.55 11.83 -15.78
N ALA A 111 0.08 12.54 -14.83
CA ALA A 111 0.39 13.96 -15.02
C ALA A 111 1.36 14.18 -16.19
N CYS A 112 2.37 13.31 -16.35
CA CYS A 112 3.29 13.35 -17.50
C CYS A 112 2.57 13.06 -18.83
N ASP A 113 1.67 12.08 -18.88
CA ASP A 113 0.92 11.75 -20.10
C ASP A 113 -0.05 12.87 -20.49
N LEU A 114 -0.75 13.43 -19.51
CA LEU A 114 -1.64 14.58 -19.76
C LEU A 114 -0.84 15.80 -20.21
N ALA A 115 0.36 16.03 -19.63
CA ALA A 115 1.24 17.09 -20.09
C ALA A 115 1.70 16.86 -21.53
N ALA A 116 2.09 15.62 -21.88
CA ALA A 116 2.48 15.27 -23.24
C ALA A 116 1.35 15.53 -24.24
N SER A 117 0.12 15.09 -23.96
CA SER A 117 -1.03 15.33 -24.84
C SER A 117 -1.36 16.82 -24.98
N GLY A 118 -1.21 17.59 -23.89
CA GLY A 118 -1.40 19.05 -23.94
C GLY A 118 -0.35 19.77 -24.77
N LEU A 119 0.92 19.39 -24.65
CA LEU A 119 2.01 19.98 -25.43
C LEU A 119 1.95 19.57 -26.90
N ALA A 120 1.59 18.32 -27.20
CA ALA A 120 1.37 17.86 -28.57
C ALA A 120 0.25 18.63 -29.29
N SER A 121 -0.71 19.17 -28.56
CA SER A 121 -1.73 20.08 -29.13
C SER A 121 -1.22 21.50 -29.40
N GLY A 122 0.06 21.77 -29.13
CA GLY A 122 0.68 23.10 -29.32
C GLY A 122 0.48 24.07 -28.14
N ALA A 123 0.01 23.60 -27.01
CA ALA A 123 -0.14 24.43 -25.83
C ALA A 123 1.23 24.74 -25.18
N ALA A 124 1.41 25.97 -24.67
CA ALA A 124 2.63 26.33 -23.94
C ALA A 124 2.70 25.63 -22.56
N ILE A 125 3.91 25.33 -22.08
CA ILE A 125 4.15 24.66 -20.79
C ILE A 125 3.36 25.30 -19.64
N PRO A 126 3.39 26.63 -19.41
CA PRO A 126 2.64 27.25 -18.32
C PRO A 126 1.11 27.06 -18.42
N ARG A 127 0.58 26.96 -19.65
CA ARG A 127 -0.84 26.69 -19.86
C ARG A 127 -1.21 25.26 -19.52
N VAL A 128 -0.37 24.30 -19.90
CA VAL A 128 -0.55 22.89 -19.56
C VAL A 128 -0.51 22.70 -18.05
N LEU A 129 0.50 23.27 -17.36
CA LEU A 129 0.62 23.21 -15.89
C LEU A 129 -0.60 23.84 -15.18
N GLY A 130 -1.10 24.96 -15.66
CA GLY A 130 -2.31 25.58 -15.10
C GLY A 130 -3.57 24.75 -15.27
N CYS A 131 -3.69 24.02 -16.39
CA CYS A 131 -4.79 23.08 -16.60
C CYS A 131 -4.67 21.82 -15.74
N LEU A 132 -3.45 21.29 -15.57
CA LEU A 132 -3.16 20.20 -14.63
C LEU A 132 -3.46 20.60 -13.20
N ALA A 133 -3.01 21.77 -12.76
CA ALA A 133 -3.31 22.33 -11.44
C ALA A 133 -4.82 22.39 -11.16
N SER A 134 -5.58 22.83 -12.15
CA SER A 134 -7.06 22.89 -12.05
C SER A 134 -7.72 21.50 -12.06
N ALA A 135 -7.10 20.51 -12.70
CA ALA A 135 -7.61 19.14 -12.74
C ALA A 135 -7.31 18.37 -11.44
N CYS A 136 -6.14 18.64 -10.84
CA CYS A 136 -5.67 18.02 -9.61
C CYS A 136 -6.01 18.84 -8.35
N GLU A 137 -6.69 19.97 -8.49
CA GLU A 137 -7.05 20.89 -7.40
C GLU A 137 -5.85 21.31 -6.55
N THR A 138 -4.69 21.58 -7.21
CA THR A 138 -3.41 21.85 -6.56
C THR A 138 -3.02 23.31 -6.73
N GLU A 139 -3.11 24.09 -5.66
CA GLU A 139 -2.79 25.53 -5.69
C GLU A 139 -1.30 25.81 -5.94
N THR A 140 -0.40 24.99 -5.37
CA THR A 140 1.05 25.16 -5.55
C THR A 140 1.47 24.99 -7.01
N LEU A 141 0.90 24.02 -7.75
CA LEU A 141 1.17 23.87 -9.17
C LEU A 141 0.55 25.00 -10.01
N ALA A 142 -0.59 25.56 -9.58
CA ALA A 142 -1.17 26.74 -10.21
C ALA A 142 -0.25 27.98 -10.04
N TRP A 143 0.36 28.10 -8.86
CA TRP A 143 1.38 29.13 -8.60
C TRP A 143 2.61 28.96 -9.51
N THR A 144 3.15 27.74 -9.65
CA THR A 144 4.24 27.43 -10.58
C THR A 144 3.90 27.89 -12.02
N ALA A 145 2.69 27.55 -12.49
CA ALA A 145 2.23 27.93 -13.82
C ALA A 145 2.13 29.47 -13.99
N ALA A 146 1.68 30.18 -12.97
CA ALA A 146 1.58 31.63 -12.97
C ALA A 146 2.97 32.30 -12.94
N SER A 147 3.88 31.82 -12.09
CA SER A 147 5.25 32.34 -11.96
C SER A 147 6.04 32.22 -13.25
N LEU A 148 5.94 31.08 -13.94
CA LEU A 148 6.57 30.88 -15.26
C LEU A 148 6.01 31.85 -16.32
N ARG A 149 4.71 32.17 -16.27
CA ARG A 149 4.11 33.17 -17.18
C ARG A 149 4.58 34.61 -16.94
N LEU A 150 4.96 34.88 -15.68
CA LEU A 150 5.51 36.19 -15.28
C LEU A 150 7.01 36.31 -15.54
N GLY A 151 7.66 35.24 -16.01
CA GLY A 151 9.08 35.22 -16.33
C GLY A 151 9.98 34.92 -15.13
N VAL A 152 9.45 34.37 -14.06
CA VAL A 152 10.23 33.87 -12.93
C VAL A 152 11.14 32.72 -13.40
N SER A 153 12.32 32.56 -12.82
CA SER A 153 13.26 31.52 -13.18
C SER A 153 12.65 30.12 -12.98
N TRP A 154 13.09 29.13 -13.79
CA TRP A 154 12.61 27.75 -13.68
C TRP A 154 12.74 27.19 -12.26
N ALA A 155 13.93 27.33 -11.66
CA ALA A 155 14.21 26.80 -10.33
C ALA A 155 13.30 27.41 -9.26
N GLU A 156 13.14 28.72 -9.25
CA GLU A 156 12.32 29.46 -8.29
C GLU A 156 10.81 29.16 -8.46
N ALA A 157 10.32 29.05 -9.70
CA ALA A 157 8.92 28.73 -9.96
C ALA A 157 8.51 27.34 -9.46
N TRP A 158 9.45 26.39 -9.35
CA TRP A 158 9.20 25.02 -8.90
C TRP A 158 9.56 24.77 -7.44
N GLU A 159 10.02 25.77 -6.68
CA GLU A 159 10.47 25.60 -5.30
C GLU A 159 9.38 25.04 -4.38
N GLU A 160 8.15 25.51 -4.53
CA GLU A 160 6.99 25.08 -3.74
C GLU A 160 6.12 24.01 -4.44
N ALA A 161 6.60 23.47 -5.55
CA ALA A 161 5.84 22.47 -6.30
C ALA A 161 5.65 21.17 -5.49
N PRO A 162 4.51 20.49 -5.62
CA PRO A 162 4.25 19.27 -4.88
C PRO A 162 5.19 18.14 -5.36
N GLY A 163 5.57 17.23 -4.43
CA GLY A 163 6.53 16.17 -4.71
C GLY A 163 6.18 15.29 -5.91
N TRP A 164 4.89 15.01 -6.12
CA TRP A 164 4.42 14.24 -7.27
C TRP A 164 4.69 14.94 -8.63
N ALA A 165 4.89 16.26 -8.64
CA ALA A 165 5.15 17.03 -9.86
C ALA A 165 6.66 17.15 -10.18
N HIS A 166 7.56 16.71 -9.31
CA HIS A 166 9.01 16.76 -9.57
C HIS A 166 9.43 15.97 -10.82
N PRO A 167 8.92 14.74 -11.08
CA PRO A 167 9.23 14.05 -12.33
C PRO A 167 8.80 14.82 -13.57
N LEU A 168 7.67 15.52 -13.49
CA LEU A 168 7.19 16.39 -14.56
C LEU A 168 8.10 17.61 -14.77
N ARG A 169 8.58 18.23 -13.67
CA ARG A 169 9.56 19.32 -13.70
C ARG A 169 10.82 18.90 -14.47
N ASP A 170 11.40 17.77 -14.06
CA ASP A 170 12.67 17.27 -14.61
C ASP A 170 12.51 16.90 -16.11
N ALA A 171 11.37 16.35 -16.49
CA ALA A 171 11.07 16.04 -17.91
C ALA A 171 10.86 17.29 -18.77
N LEU A 172 10.37 18.39 -18.20
CA LEU A 172 10.08 19.65 -18.93
C LEU A 172 11.24 20.64 -18.93
N GLU A 173 12.25 20.49 -18.06
CA GLU A 173 13.34 21.44 -17.89
C GLU A 173 14.10 21.68 -19.20
N ALA A 174 14.45 20.60 -19.92
CA ALA A 174 15.16 20.73 -21.20
C ALA A 174 14.31 21.42 -22.28
N ALA A 175 12.99 21.17 -22.27
CA ALA A 175 12.08 21.85 -23.19
C ALA A 175 11.98 23.35 -22.88
N TRP A 176 11.95 23.70 -21.61
CA TRP A 176 11.89 25.11 -21.17
C TRP A 176 13.18 25.88 -21.44
N THR A 177 14.33 25.28 -21.16
CA THR A 177 15.63 25.95 -21.23
C THR A 177 16.24 25.98 -22.63
N CYS A 178 16.08 24.87 -23.38
CA CYS A 178 16.75 24.68 -24.69
C CYS A 178 15.76 24.56 -25.87
N GLY A 179 14.45 24.58 -25.61
CA GLY A 179 13.44 24.38 -26.66
C GLY A 179 13.40 22.94 -27.20
N ALA A 180 13.90 21.96 -26.45
CA ALA A 180 13.83 20.55 -26.84
C ALA A 180 12.37 20.05 -26.89
N ALA A 181 12.08 19.10 -27.76
CA ALA A 181 10.77 18.47 -27.83
C ALA A 181 10.50 17.64 -26.56
N PRO A 182 9.47 17.95 -25.77
CA PRO A 182 9.27 17.35 -24.45
C PRO A 182 8.60 15.96 -24.50
N GLU A 183 7.97 15.59 -25.61
CA GLU A 183 7.07 14.44 -25.70
C GLU A 183 7.79 13.13 -25.33
N LEU A 184 9.00 12.93 -25.87
CA LEU A 184 9.80 11.73 -25.61
C LEU A 184 10.25 11.66 -24.15
N MET A 185 10.61 12.80 -23.56
CA MET A 185 11.04 12.86 -22.15
C MET A 185 9.88 12.60 -21.20
N LEU A 186 8.72 13.17 -21.48
CA LEU A 186 7.49 12.92 -20.71
C LEU A 186 7.04 11.46 -20.80
N ALA A 187 7.08 10.86 -21.99
CA ALA A 187 6.74 9.44 -22.15
C ALA A 187 7.70 8.52 -21.39
N ARG A 188 9.01 8.82 -21.39
CA ARG A 188 10.00 8.08 -20.62
C ARG A 188 9.80 8.27 -19.11
N CYS A 189 9.50 9.49 -18.70
CA CYS A 189 9.19 9.81 -17.30
C CYS A 189 7.98 9.04 -16.82
N ALA A 190 6.87 9.06 -17.55
CA ALA A 190 5.67 8.30 -17.24
C ALA A 190 5.96 6.79 -17.13
N ALA A 191 6.68 6.22 -18.10
CA ALA A 191 7.05 4.80 -18.08
C ALA A 191 7.96 4.45 -16.89
N TRP A 192 8.86 5.34 -16.48
CA TRP A 192 9.72 5.16 -15.31
C TRP A 192 8.91 5.17 -14.02
N GLU A 193 8.04 6.17 -13.82
CA GLU A 193 7.17 6.32 -12.67
C GLU A 193 6.26 5.09 -12.47
N ARG A 194 5.69 4.55 -13.56
CA ARG A 194 4.91 3.31 -13.54
C ARG A 194 5.71 2.12 -13.03
N ARG A 195 6.94 1.94 -13.56
CA ARG A 195 7.83 0.86 -13.14
C ARG A 195 8.22 0.98 -11.67
N MET A 196 8.54 2.20 -11.22
CA MET A 196 8.91 2.46 -9.83
C MET A 196 7.75 2.17 -8.87
N ARG A 197 6.53 2.57 -9.20
CA ARG A 197 5.34 2.24 -8.42
C ARG A 197 5.07 0.75 -8.31
N LEU A 198 5.20 0.04 -9.43
CA LEU A 198 5.01 -1.40 -9.43
C LEU A 198 6.07 -2.11 -8.59
N ALA A 199 7.34 -1.69 -8.70
CA ALA A 199 8.44 -2.22 -7.90
C ALA A 199 8.23 -1.92 -6.40
N ASP A 200 7.88 -0.68 -6.04
CA ASP A 200 7.60 -0.27 -4.66
C ASP A 200 6.42 -1.05 -4.06
N ALA A 201 5.36 -1.27 -4.86
CA ALA A 201 4.22 -2.07 -4.43
C ALA A 201 4.59 -3.52 -4.10
N LYS A 202 5.47 -4.15 -4.89
CA LYS A 202 5.99 -5.49 -4.65
C LYS A 202 6.86 -5.53 -3.39
N THR A 203 7.82 -4.62 -3.28
CA THR A 203 8.70 -4.53 -2.10
C THR A 203 7.92 -4.34 -0.81
N LYS A 204 6.95 -3.41 -0.79
CA LYS A 204 6.09 -3.21 0.39
C LYS A 204 5.25 -4.43 0.75
N ALA A 205 4.80 -5.21 -0.25
CA ALA A 205 4.07 -6.44 0.01
C ALA A 205 4.98 -7.55 0.55
N GLU A 206 6.23 -7.65 0.09
CA GLU A 206 7.23 -8.57 0.63
C GLU A 206 7.63 -8.20 2.06
N GLU A 207 7.88 -6.92 2.34
CA GLU A 207 8.14 -6.42 3.69
C GLU A 207 7.00 -6.73 4.66
N LEU A 208 5.75 -6.70 4.18
CA LEU A 208 4.59 -7.08 4.99
C LEU A 208 4.73 -8.51 5.51
N GLY A 209 5.20 -9.43 4.66
CA GLY A 209 5.45 -10.82 5.04
C GLY A 209 6.44 -10.93 6.20
N VAL A 210 7.56 -10.22 6.11
CA VAL A 210 8.58 -10.21 7.16
C VAL A 210 8.05 -9.59 8.45
N ARG A 211 7.31 -8.50 8.37
CA ARG A 211 6.72 -7.81 9.54
C ARG A 211 5.66 -8.65 10.26
N LEU A 212 4.99 -9.55 9.55
CA LEU A 212 4.01 -10.46 10.15
C LEU A 212 4.64 -11.62 10.93
N VAL A 213 5.90 -11.99 10.65
CA VAL A 213 6.58 -13.09 11.35
C VAL A 213 6.75 -12.81 12.85
N ALA A 214 7.07 -11.57 13.22
CA ALA A 214 7.28 -11.20 14.63
C ALA A 214 6.02 -11.40 15.50
N PRO A 215 4.82 -10.86 15.15
CA PRO A 215 3.63 -11.12 15.94
C PRO A 215 3.18 -12.58 15.88
N LEU A 216 3.43 -13.29 14.77
CA LEU A 216 3.09 -14.71 14.65
C LEU A 216 3.89 -15.55 15.64
N GLY A 217 5.21 -15.38 15.72
CA GLY A 217 6.06 -16.11 16.66
C GLY A 217 5.84 -15.68 18.12
N LEU A 218 5.76 -14.39 18.38
CA LEU A 218 5.71 -13.86 19.74
C LEU A 218 4.36 -14.06 20.45
N PHE A 219 3.26 -14.02 19.71
CA PHE A 219 1.93 -14.07 20.30
C PHE A 219 1.20 -15.40 20.05
N PHE A 220 1.25 -15.94 18.83
CA PHE A 220 0.49 -17.16 18.53
C PHE A 220 1.15 -18.43 19.07
N LEU A 221 2.50 -18.48 19.17
CA LEU A 221 3.18 -19.64 19.75
C LEU A 221 2.87 -19.80 21.25
N PRO A 222 3.00 -18.77 22.12
CA PRO A 222 2.58 -18.90 23.52
C PRO A 222 1.08 -19.17 23.67
N ALA A 223 0.25 -18.56 22.82
CA ALA A 223 -1.19 -18.82 22.82
C ALA A 223 -1.51 -20.29 22.51
N PHE A 224 -0.84 -20.89 21.52
CA PHE A 224 -0.99 -22.31 21.19
C PHE A 224 -0.52 -23.22 22.31
N LEU A 225 0.61 -22.92 22.94
CA LEU A 225 1.12 -23.69 24.08
C LEU A 225 0.14 -23.64 25.26
N ALA A 226 -0.38 -22.45 25.59
CA ALA A 226 -1.27 -22.27 26.72
C ALA A 226 -2.69 -22.83 26.46
N LEU A 227 -3.27 -22.57 25.29
CA LEU A 227 -4.64 -22.96 24.97
C LEU A 227 -4.74 -24.34 24.31
N GLY A 228 -3.75 -24.79 23.56
CA GLY A 228 -3.77 -26.06 22.86
C GLY A 228 -3.12 -27.18 23.68
N ILE A 229 -1.86 -27.00 24.04
CA ILE A 229 -1.06 -28.03 24.68
C ILE A 229 -1.30 -28.12 26.20
N GLY A 230 -1.55 -26.98 26.86
CA GLY A 230 -1.76 -26.93 28.30
C GLY A 230 -2.81 -27.92 28.84
N PRO A 231 -4.03 -27.97 28.33
CA PRO A 231 -5.05 -28.93 28.76
C PRO A 231 -4.65 -30.38 28.50
N LEU A 232 -3.98 -30.62 27.36
CA LEU A 232 -3.53 -31.98 27.00
C LEU A 232 -2.45 -32.49 27.96
N LEU A 233 -1.47 -31.67 28.31
CA LEU A 233 -0.44 -32.03 29.29
C LEU A 233 -1.03 -32.28 30.68
N ALA A 234 -1.96 -31.42 31.12
CA ALA A 234 -2.65 -31.61 32.39
C ALA A 234 -3.44 -32.89 32.42
N TYR A 235 -4.11 -33.28 31.35
CA TYR A 235 -4.83 -34.55 31.22
C TYR A 235 -3.90 -35.76 31.26
N LEU A 236 -2.76 -35.71 30.56
CA LEU A 236 -1.79 -36.80 30.57
C LEU A 236 -1.15 -36.98 31.94
N MET A 237 -0.84 -35.88 32.64
CA MET A 237 -0.25 -35.97 34.01
C MET A 237 -1.27 -36.51 35.00
N ALA A 238 -2.54 -36.11 34.92
CA ALA A 238 -3.58 -36.67 35.79
C ALA A 238 -3.83 -38.17 35.54
N GLY A 239 -3.56 -38.68 34.34
CA GLY A 239 -3.67 -40.10 34.02
C GLY A 239 -2.46 -40.95 34.48
N ILE A 240 -1.34 -40.32 34.85
CA ILE A 240 -0.14 -41.02 35.38
C ILE A 240 -0.26 -41.20 36.90
N ASP A 241 -1.03 -40.34 37.57
CA ASP A 241 -1.20 -40.38 39.04
C ASP A 241 -2.34 -41.36 39.49
N MET A 242 -2.98 -42.09 38.56
CA MET A 242 -3.93 -43.15 38.82
C MET A 242 -3.32 -44.54 38.54
#